data_cc9295abcee85ddd6cf6aec42373b53c
#
_entry.id   cc9295abcee85ddd6cf6aec42373b53c
#
_cell.length_a   1.000
_cell.length_b   1.000
_cell.length_c   1.000
_cell.angle_alpha   90.00
_cell.angle_beta   90.00
_cell.angle_gamma   90.00
#
_symmetry.space_group_name_H-M   'P 1'
#
loop_
_entity.id
_entity.type
_entity.pdbx_description
1 polymer ?
#
loop_
_entity_poly.entity_id
_entity_poly.type
_entity_poly.pdbx_seq_one_letter_code
_entity_poly.pdbx_strand_id
1 'polypeptide(L)'
;VARDLGRRLIEVPVGFKFFVPGLLDGSVGFGGEESAGASFLRKDGTVWTTDKDGILLALLGSEIIATTGKSPSQHHADLVAKHGQSWYARIDAPANREEKAKLAKLDPAQVKATSLAGQEITDRLVAAPGNGAAIGGLKVTTAKAWFAARPSGTEDVYKIYAESFVSSDHLQEVQSAAKDVVSAALA
;
A
#
# COMPACT_ATOMS: atom_id res chain seq x y z
N VAL A 1 -8.45 8.68 7.62
CA VAL A 1 -7.69 9.94 7.87
C VAL A 1 -7.91 10.91 6.71
N ALA A 2 -7.48 10.60 5.47
CA ALA A 2 -7.59 11.56 4.34
C ALA A 2 -9.01 12.09 4.12
N ARG A 3 -10.01 11.20 4.11
CA ARG A 3 -11.43 11.57 3.99
C ARG A 3 -11.88 12.52 5.10
N ASP A 4 -11.46 12.24 6.32
CA ASP A 4 -11.81 13.01 7.52
C ASP A 4 -11.21 14.43 7.50
N LEU A 5 -10.06 14.55 6.86
CA LEU A 5 -9.38 15.83 6.64
C LEU A 5 -9.82 16.54 5.34
N GLY A 6 -10.82 15.99 4.62
CA GLY A 6 -11.25 16.52 3.32
C GLY A 6 -10.16 16.49 2.25
N ARG A 7 -9.20 15.54 2.37
CA ARG A 7 -8.09 15.39 1.43
C ARG A 7 -8.34 14.25 0.47
N ARG A 8 -7.94 14.44 -0.79
CA ARG A 8 -7.97 13.38 -1.79
C ARG A 8 -6.82 12.39 -1.52
N LEU A 9 -7.15 11.11 -1.45
CA LEU A 9 -6.17 10.03 -1.44
C LEU A 9 -5.99 9.49 -2.86
N ILE A 10 -4.74 9.38 -3.29
CA ILE A 10 -4.37 8.82 -4.60
C ILE A 10 -3.49 7.60 -4.35
N GLU A 11 -4.02 6.42 -4.63
CA GLU A 11 -3.26 5.17 -4.55
C GLU A 11 -2.66 4.85 -5.92
N VAL A 12 -1.35 4.64 -5.95
CA VAL A 12 -0.56 4.36 -7.15
C VAL A 12 0.20 3.03 -6.99
N PRO A 13 0.73 2.43 -8.09
CA PRO A 13 1.60 1.27 -7.95
C PRO A 13 2.88 1.59 -7.18
N VAL A 14 3.56 0.54 -6.69
CA VAL A 14 4.87 0.69 -6.05
C VAL A 14 5.89 1.32 -7.00
N GLY A 15 6.55 2.34 -6.50
CA GLY A 15 7.59 3.10 -7.22
C GLY A 15 7.33 4.60 -7.16
N PHE A 16 8.28 5.33 -6.60
CA PHE A 16 8.14 6.77 -6.34
C PHE A 16 7.85 7.58 -7.61
N LYS A 17 8.31 7.10 -8.78
CA LYS A 17 8.05 7.70 -10.10
C LYS A 17 6.57 8.00 -10.38
N PHE A 18 5.65 7.27 -9.78
CA PHE A 18 4.21 7.45 -9.98
C PHE A 18 3.65 8.68 -9.26
N PHE A 19 4.37 9.24 -8.28
CA PHE A 19 4.02 10.50 -7.64
C PHE A 19 4.55 11.73 -8.39
N VAL A 20 5.61 11.55 -9.20
CA VAL A 20 6.35 12.65 -9.85
C VAL A 20 5.46 13.60 -10.66
N PRO A 21 4.56 13.14 -11.54
CA PRO A 21 3.71 14.08 -12.28
C PRO A 21 2.87 14.97 -11.36
N GLY A 22 2.21 14.39 -10.37
CA GLY A 22 1.36 15.13 -9.44
C GLY A 22 2.12 16.05 -8.47
N LEU A 23 3.36 15.68 -8.13
CA LEU A 23 4.24 16.57 -7.35
C LEU A 23 4.72 17.75 -8.18
N LEU A 24 5.03 17.54 -9.48
CA LEU A 24 5.49 18.62 -10.38
C LEU A 24 4.39 19.61 -10.70
N ASP A 25 3.17 19.15 -10.93
CA ASP A 25 2.02 20.02 -11.26
C ASP A 25 1.28 20.54 -10.02
N GLY A 26 1.71 20.13 -8.81
CA GLY A 26 1.11 20.57 -7.55
C GLY A 26 -0.23 19.90 -7.22
N SER A 27 -0.70 18.94 -8.00
CA SER A 27 -1.95 18.22 -7.74
C SER A 27 -1.83 17.20 -6.61
N VAL A 28 -0.60 16.78 -6.27
CA VAL A 28 -0.24 15.92 -5.15
C VAL A 28 0.62 16.71 -4.17
N GLY A 29 0.11 16.97 -2.98
CA GLY A 29 0.84 17.71 -1.93
C GLY A 29 1.87 16.87 -1.18
N PHE A 30 1.68 15.56 -1.13
CA PHE A 30 2.54 14.61 -0.41
C PHE A 30 2.51 13.26 -1.13
N GLY A 31 3.66 12.70 -1.44
CA GLY A 31 3.85 11.33 -1.94
C GLY A 31 4.78 10.56 -1.03
N GLY A 32 4.41 9.35 -0.63
CA GLY A 32 5.21 8.56 0.30
C GLY A 32 5.10 7.07 0.05
N GLU A 33 6.16 6.36 0.40
CA GLU A 33 6.23 4.90 0.43
C GLU A 33 6.70 4.43 1.81
N GLU A 34 6.26 3.24 2.25
CA GLU A 34 6.72 2.63 3.50
C GLU A 34 8.24 2.39 3.53
N SER A 35 8.85 2.17 2.37
CA SER A 35 10.28 1.94 2.19
C SER A 35 11.08 3.24 2.27
N ALA A 36 10.99 3.90 3.42
CA ALA A 36 11.88 4.98 3.86
C ALA A 36 11.88 6.23 2.98
N GLY A 37 10.72 6.81 2.72
CA GLY A 37 10.80 8.16 2.21
C GLY A 37 9.53 8.73 1.65
N ALA A 38 9.53 10.04 1.61
CA ALA A 38 8.49 10.84 1.02
C ALA A 38 9.09 12.05 0.33
N SER A 39 8.28 12.70 -0.49
CA SER A 39 8.47 14.09 -0.91
C SER A 39 7.15 14.83 -0.83
N PHE A 40 7.22 16.13 -0.68
CA PHE A 40 6.05 16.98 -0.60
C PHE A 40 6.34 18.37 -1.17
N LEU A 41 5.30 19.18 -1.30
CA LEU A 41 5.43 20.54 -1.80
C LEU A 41 6.01 21.45 -0.72
N ARG A 42 6.82 22.42 -1.16
CA ARG A 42 7.23 23.55 -0.35
C ARG A 42 6.04 24.48 -0.08
N LYS A 43 6.22 25.45 0.79
CA LYS A 43 5.17 26.43 1.14
C LYS A 43 4.76 27.32 -0.05
N ASP A 44 5.62 27.47 -1.04
CA ASP A 44 5.35 28.18 -2.29
C ASP A 44 4.64 27.31 -3.35
N GLY A 45 4.36 26.05 -3.04
CA GLY A 45 3.70 25.11 -3.95
C GLY A 45 4.63 24.37 -4.91
N THR A 46 5.93 24.66 -4.89
CA THR A 46 6.91 23.92 -5.70
C THR A 46 7.30 22.60 -5.02
N VAL A 47 7.62 21.57 -5.83
CA VAL A 47 8.06 20.29 -5.29
C VAL A 47 9.42 20.39 -4.59
N TRP A 48 9.59 19.68 -3.47
CA TRP A 48 10.89 19.59 -2.81
C TRP A 48 11.87 18.75 -3.66
N THR A 49 11.50 17.52 -3.98
CA THR A 49 12.26 16.62 -4.86
C THR A 49 11.32 15.64 -5.54
N THR A 50 11.77 15.08 -6.66
CA THR A 50 11.03 14.07 -7.44
C THR A 50 11.40 12.63 -7.06
N ASP A 51 12.13 12.46 -5.97
CA ASP A 51 12.41 11.15 -5.36
C ASP A 51 12.17 11.23 -3.85
N LYS A 52 12.11 10.08 -3.20
CA LYS A 52 11.89 10.00 -1.75
C LYS A 52 13.13 10.47 -0.99
N ASP A 53 12.89 11.22 0.06
CA ASP A 53 13.91 11.81 0.92
C ASP A 53 13.65 11.45 2.39
N GLY A 54 14.49 10.55 2.92
CA GLY A 54 14.40 10.13 4.31
C GLY A 54 14.89 11.19 5.30
N ILE A 55 15.83 12.05 4.89
CA ILE A 55 16.34 13.16 5.72
C ILE A 55 15.23 14.18 5.94
N LEU A 56 14.46 14.48 4.90
CA LEU A 56 13.30 15.36 4.98
C LEU A 56 12.25 14.84 5.98
N LEU A 57 12.01 13.52 6.01
CA LEU A 57 11.09 12.92 6.98
C LEU A 57 11.60 13.03 8.43
N ALA A 58 12.91 12.90 8.65
CA ALA A 58 13.50 13.08 9.97
C ALA A 58 13.33 14.53 10.46
N LEU A 59 13.56 15.51 9.58
CA LEU A 59 13.32 16.93 9.88
C LEU A 59 11.84 17.21 10.15
N LEU A 60 10.93 16.66 9.35
CA LEU A 60 9.48 16.77 9.57
C LEU A 60 9.07 16.16 10.92
N GLY A 61 9.61 15.00 11.27
CA GLY A 61 9.39 14.39 12.58
C GLY A 61 9.82 15.30 13.74
N SER A 62 10.97 15.95 13.60
CA SER A 62 11.48 16.92 14.57
C SER A 62 10.59 18.18 14.66
N GLU A 63 10.15 18.72 13.52
CA GLU A 63 9.23 19.85 13.45
C GLU A 63 7.87 19.54 14.11
N ILE A 64 7.33 18.34 13.87
CA ILE A 64 6.09 17.88 14.52
C ILE A 64 6.23 17.92 16.05
N ILE A 65 7.34 17.40 16.58
CA ILE A 65 7.59 17.46 18.04
C ILE A 65 7.71 18.89 18.52
N ALA A 66 8.48 19.72 17.84
CA ALA A 66 8.73 21.10 18.25
C ALA A 66 7.46 21.95 18.23
N THR A 67 6.56 21.73 17.28
CA THR A 67 5.34 22.52 17.11
C THR A 67 4.16 22.04 17.92
N THR A 68 4.07 20.73 18.17
CA THR A 68 2.90 20.12 18.81
C THR A 68 3.16 19.63 20.24
N GLY A 69 4.42 19.49 20.64
CA GLY A 69 4.81 18.87 21.91
C GLY A 69 4.59 17.35 21.95
N LYS A 70 4.14 16.72 20.84
CA LYS A 70 3.88 15.28 20.73
C LYS A 70 4.78 14.65 19.68
N SER A 71 5.29 13.44 19.98
CA SER A 71 6.03 12.65 18.99
C SER A 71 5.12 12.13 17.86
N PRO A 72 5.67 11.76 16.69
CA PRO A 72 4.90 11.08 15.64
C PRO A 72 4.16 9.83 16.14
N SER A 73 4.77 9.05 17.06
CA SER A 73 4.12 7.87 17.66
C SER A 73 2.90 8.24 18.51
N GLN A 74 2.95 9.35 19.24
CA GLN A 74 1.80 9.83 20.02
C GLN A 74 0.67 10.30 19.09
N HIS A 75 0.99 11.02 18.00
CA HIS A 75 0.01 11.37 16.97
C HIS A 75 -0.59 10.13 16.29
N HIS A 76 0.22 9.10 16.02
CA HIS A 76 -0.28 7.84 15.50
C HIS A 76 -1.25 7.16 16.49
N ALA A 77 -0.94 7.15 17.79
CA ALA A 77 -1.84 6.61 18.80
C ALA A 77 -3.19 7.37 18.86
N ASP A 78 -3.16 8.70 18.73
CA ASP A 78 -4.39 9.51 18.63
C ASP A 78 -5.21 9.14 17.38
N LEU A 79 -4.54 8.88 16.23
CA LEU A 79 -5.21 8.42 15.01
C LEU A 79 -5.80 7.03 15.17
N VAL A 80 -5.09 6.11 15.81
CA VAL A 80 -5.60 4.76 16.13
C VAL A 80 -6.83 4.84 17.04
N ALA A 81 -6.80 5.69 18.07
CA ALA A 81 -7.95 5.88 18.95
C ALA A 81 -9.18 6.42 18.19
N LYS A 82 -8.98 7.25 17.17
CA LYS A 82 -10.06 7.85 16.38
C LYS A 82 -10.57 6.94 15.26
N HIS A 83 -9.68 6.23 14.58
CA HIS A 83 -10.00 5.52 13.32
C HIS A 83 -9.98 3.99 13.45
N GLY A 84 -9.54 3.47 14.60
CA GLY A 84 -9.35 2.03 14.84
C GLY A 84 -7.93 1.57 14.54
N GLN A 85 -7.59 0.42 15.09
CA GLN A 85 -6.30 -0.25 14.90
C GLN A 85 -6.30 -0.98 13.56
N SER A 86 -5.13 -1.01 12.91
CA SER A 86 -4.84 -1.94 11.83
C SER A 86 -3.64 -2.82 12.16
N TRP A 87 -3.60 -4.00 11.56
CA TRP A 87 -2.51 -4.96 11.64
C TRP A 87 -2.01 -5.22 10.23
N TYR A 88 -0.73 -4.93 10.00
CA TYR A 88 -0.09 -5.05 8.71
C TYR A 88 1.15 -5.94 8.81
N ALA A 89 1.34 -6.81 7.84
CA ALA A 89 2.59 -7.53 7.67
C ALA A 89 2.80 -7.96 6.22
N ARG A 90 4.07 -8.12 5.86
CA ARG A 90 4.50 -8.73 4.61
C ARG A 90 4.94 -10.17 4.86
N ILE A 91 4.59 -11.06 3.95
CA ILE A 91 5.13 -12.41 3.85
C ILE A 91 5.64 -12.66 2.44
N ASP A 92 6.61 -13.54 2.31
CA ASP A 92 7.15 -13.97 1.03
C ASP A 92 6.70 -15.43 0.78
N ALA A 93 6.39 -15.77 -0.48
CA ALA A 93 6.03 -17.11 -0.90
C ALA A 93 6.88 -17.52 -2.10
N PRO A 94 7.39 -18.78 -2.16
CA PRO A 94 8.18 -19.25 -3.28
C PRO A 94 7.44 -19.12 -4.61
N ALA A 95 8.13 -18.71 -5.66
CA ALA A 95 7.62 -18.68 -7.01
C ALA A 95 8.74 -18.78 -8.03
N ASN A 96 8.58 -19.65 -9.00
CA ASN A 96 9.50 -19.77 -10.12
C ASN A 96 9.29 -18.61 -11.12
N ARG A 97 10.13 -18.58 -12.15
CA ARG A 97 10.10 -17.52 -13.17
C ARG A 97 8.76 -17.46 -13.93
N GLU A 98 8.17 -18.62 -14.22
CA GLU A 98 6.91 -18.72 -14.95
C GLU A 98 5.75 -18.18 -14.11
N GLU A 99 5.64 -18.61 -12.85
CA GLU A 99 4.63 -18.15 -11.91
C GLU A 99 4.74 -16.63 -11.68
N LYS A 100 5.97 -16.11 -11.53
CA LYS A 100 6.20 -14.66 -11.44
C LYS A 100 5.72 -13.92 -12.69
N ALA A 101 5.95 -14.47 -13.88
CA ALA A 101 5.50 -13.86 -15.12
C ALA A 101 3.97 -13.92 -15.28
N LYS A 102 3.32 -15.01 -14.88
CA LYS A 102 1.86 -15.12 -14.81
C LYS A 102 1.27 -14.09 -13.84
N LEU A 103 1.81 -14.00 -12.61
CA LEU A 103 1.33 -13.05 -11.60
C LEU A 103 1.44 -11.60 -12.08
N ALA A 104 2.54 -11.23 -12.74
CA ALA A 104 2.75 -9.88 -13.26
C ALA A 104 1.73 -9.46 -14.32
N LYS A 105 1.10 -10.43 -15.01
CA LYS A 105 0.14 -10.21 -16.11
C LYS A 105 -1.23 -10.81 -15.80
N LEU A 106 -1.53 -11.08 -14.52
CA LEU A 106 -2.75 -11.73 -14.11
C LEU A 106 -3.98 -10.96 -14.59
N ASP A 107 -4.95 -11.69 -15.17
CA ASP A 107 -6.28 -11.16 -15.44
C ASP A 107 -7.14 -11.31 -14.16
N PRO A 108 -7.78 -10.24 -13.67
CA PRO A 108 -8.70 -10.32 -12.51
C PRO A 108 -9.76 -11.41 -12.65
N ALA A 109 -10.20 -11.73 -13.87
CA ALA A 109 -11.16 -12.80 -14.14
C ALA A 109 -10.65 -14.22 -13.80
N GLN A 110 -9.35 -14.41 -13.67
CA GLN A 110 -8.75 -15.69 -13.23
C GLN A 110 -8.91 -15.89 -11.71
N VAL A 111 -9.13 -14.84 -10.95
CA VAL A 111 -9.37 -14.90 -9.50
C VAL A 111 -10.80 -15.33 -9.21
N LYS A 112 -11.02 -16.63 -9.04
CA LYS A 112 -12.37 -17.20 -8.83
C LYS A 112 -12.86 -17.12 -7.38
N ALA A 113 -11.95 -16.87 -6.43
CA ALA A 113 -12.32 -16.71 -5.02
C ALA A 113 -13.36 -15.59 -4.85
N THR A 114 -14.40 -15.85 -4.08
CA THR A 114 -15.47 -14.89 -3.75
C THR A 114 -15.32 -14.31 -2.36
N SER A 115 -14.50 -14.95 -1.52
CA SER A 115 -14.22 -14.53 -0.14
C SER A 115 -12.74 -14.57 0.17
N LEU A 116 -12.32 -13.74 1.12
CA LEU A 116 -10.98 -13.66 1.70
C LEU A 116 -11.12 -13.65 3.24
N ALA A 117 -10.56 -14.65 3.92
CA ALA A 117 -10.65 -14.79 5.38
C ALA A 117 -12.10 -14.59 5.91
N GLY A 118 -13.06 -15.28 5.29
CA GLY A 118 -14.47 -15.23 5.69
C GLY A 118 -15.25 -13.96 5.27
N GLN A 119 -14.62 -13.02 4.60
CA GLN A 119 -15.26 -11.79 4.13
C GLN A 119 -15.43 -11.77 2.61
N GLU A 120 -16.54 -11.23 2.12
CA GLU A 120 -16.78 -11.06 0.70
C GLU A 120 -15.71 -10.17 0.05
N ILE A 121 -15.19 -10.59 -1.11
CA ILE A 121 -14.25 -9.82 -1.90
C ILE A 121 -15.01 -8.72 -2.65
N THR A 122 -14.65 -7.47 -2.37
CA THR A 122 -15.24 -6.28 -3.02
C THR A 122 -14.56 -5.95 -4.34
N ASP A 123 -13.23 -6.07 -4.40
CA ASP A 123 -12.47 -5.72 -5.60
C ASP A 123 -11.32 -6.69 -5.87
N ARG A 124 -10.98 -6.84 -7.16
CA ARG A 124 -9.81 -7.54 -7.69
C ARG A 124 -9.13 -6.61 -8.67
N LEU A 125 -8.02 -6.01 -8.25
CA LEU A 125 -7.35 -4.93 -8.97
C LEU A 125 -6.01 -5.38 -9.52
N VAL A 126 -5.74 -5.09 -10.78
CA VAL A 126 -4.44 -5.24 -11.46
C VAL A 126 -3.90 -3.89 -11.93
N ALA A 127 -4.70 -2.84 -11.76
CA ALA A 127 -4.33 -1.44 -12.01
C ALA A 127 -4.64 -0.61 -10.77
N ALA A 128 -3.81 0.37 -10.49
CA ALA A 128 -3.97 1.27 -9.35
C ALA A 128 -5.13 2.26 -9.56
N PRO A 129 -6.03 2.45 -8.58
CA PRO A 129 -7.20 3.33 -8.72
C PRO A 129 -6.84 4.80 -8.96
N GLY A 130 -5.67 5.24 -8.49
CA GLY A 130 -5.28 6.64 -8.52
C GLY A 130 -4.84 7.14 -9.89
N ASN A 131 -4.24 6.27 -10.71
CA ASN A 131 -3.67 6.67 -12.00
C ASN A 131 -3.88 5.65 -13.13
N GLY A 132 -4.58 4.54 -12.88
CA GLY A 132 -4.81 3.49 -13.87
C GLY A 132 -3.57 2.68 -14.29
N ALA A 133 -2.42 2.94 -13.67
CA ALA A 133 -1.19 2.22 -14.02
C ALA A 133 -1.21 0.78 -13.48
N ALA A 134 -0.62 -0.14 -14.27
CA ALA A 134 -0.56 -1.55 -13.88
C ALA A 134 0.19 -1.75 -12.56
N ILE A 135 -0.39 -2.51 -11.63
CA ILE A 135 0.24 -2.89 -10.37
C ILE A 135 1.41 -3.86 -10.60
N GLY A 136 1.36 -4.64 -11.69
CA GLY A 136 2.30 -5.73 -11.95
C GLY A 136 2.11 -6.90 -10.98
N GLY A 137 0.87 -7.14 -10.60
CA GLY A 137 0.43 -8.15 -9.65
C GLY A 137 -1.07 -8.02 -9.40
N LEU A 138 -1.52 -8.52 -8.27
CA LEU A 138 -2.93 -8.57 -7.87
C LEU A 138 -3.13 -7.85 -6.53
N LYS A 139 -4.14 -7.00 -6.41
CA LYS A 139 -4.68 -6.54 -5.14
C LYS A 139 -6.12 -7.00 -4.99
N VAL A 140 -6.44 -7.57 -3.83
CA VAL A 140 -7.80 -8.00 -3.46
C VAL A 140 -8.22 -7.26 -2.20
N THR A 141 -9.45 -6.75 -2.20
CA THR A 141 -10.00 -6.01 -1.06
C THR A 141 -11.29 -6.64 -0.56
N THR A 142 -11.54 -6.43 0.73
CA THR A 142 -12.81 -6.72 1.41
C THR A 142 -13.21 -5.49 2.24
N ALA A 143 -14.31 -5.57 2.96
CA ALA A 143 -14.74 -4.48 3.86
C ALA A 143 -13.76 -4.20 5.01
N LYS A 144 -12.99 -5.22 5.45
CA LYS A 144 -12.14 -5.15 6.67
C LYS A 144 -10.71 -5.65 6.46
N ALA A 145 -10.31 -5.97 5.24
CA ALA A 145 -8.97 -6.42 4.94
C ALA A 145 -8.61 -6.21 3.47
N TRP A 146 -7.33 -6.28 3.17
CA TRP A 146 -6.83 -6.37 1.81
C TRP A 146 -5.51 -7.13 1.77
N PHE A 147 -5.18 -7.65 0.60
CA PHE A 147 -3.81 -8.03 0.29
C PHE A 147 -3.40 -7.53 -1.10
N ALA A 148 -2.09 -7.36 -1.28
CA ALA A 148 -1.49 -7.17 -2.60
C ALA A 148 -0.35 -8.17 -2.79
N ALA A 149 -0.38 -8.91 -3.90
CA ALA A 149 0.64 -9.88 -4.27
C ALA A 149 1.37 -9.42 -5.52
N ARG A 150 2.71 -9.43 -5.50
CA ARG A 150 3.55 -9.05 -6.64
C ARG A 150 4.83 -9.86 -6.70
N PRO A 151 5.33 -10.19 -7.90
CA PRO A 151 6.59 -10.91 -8.04
C PRO A 151 7.76 -10.07 -7.54
N SER A 152 8.75 -10.73 -6.93
CA SER A 152 10.06 -10.13 -6.66
C SER A 152 10.85 -10.00 -7.96
N GLY A 153 11.51 -8.85 -8.15
CA GLY A 153 12.39 -8.64 -9.30
C GLY A 153 13.76 -9.33 -9.16
N THR A 154 14.16 -9.65 -7.94
CA THR A 154 15.53 -10.12 -7.62
C THR A 154 15.59 -11.50 -6.98
N GLU A 155 14.46 -12.00 -6.48
CA GLU A 155 14.37 -13.27 -5.73
C GLU A 155 13.34 -14.19 -6.34
N ASP A 156 13.44 -15.49 -6.10
CA ASP A 156 12.46 -16.50 -6.57
C ASP A 156 11.28 -16.63 -5.61
N VAL A 157 10.64 -15.48 -5.37
CA VAL A 157 9.46 -15.34 -4.52
C VAL A 157 8.49 -14.34 -5.12
N TYR A 158 7.23 -14.40 -4.71
CA TYR A 158 6.33 -13.26 -4.73
C TYR A 158 6.08 -12.77 -3.31
N LYS A 159 5.83 -11.47 -3.18
CA LYS A 159 5.61 -10.80 -1.90
C LYS A 159 4.12 -10.54 -1.74
N ILE A 160 3.59 -10.92 -0.58
CA ILE A 160 2.22 -10.60 -0.16
C ILE A 160 2.30 -9.54 0.92
N TYR A 161 1.72 -8.40 0.65
CA TYR A 161 1.45 -7.34 1.61
C TYR A 161 0.01 -7.48 2.04
N ALA A 162 -0.27 -7.57 3.33
CA ALA A 162 -1.62 -7.76 3.84
C ALA A 162 -1.90 -6.86 5.04
N GLU A 163 -3.14 -6.40 5.14
CA GLU A 163 -3.61 -5.61 6.27
C GLU A 163 -5.00 -6.06 6.68
N SER A 164 -5.22 -6.11 7.99
CA SER A 164 -6.50 -6.39 8.62
C SER A 164 -6.90 -5.25 9.54
N PHE A 165 -8.17 -4.90 9.53
CA PHE A 165 -8.80 -3.95 10.45
C PHE A 165 -9.65 -4.66 11.51
N VAL A 166 -9.40 -5.97 11.76
CA VAL A 166 -10.15 -6.81 12.72
C VAL A 166 -9.26 -7.20 13.88
N SER A 167 -8.17 -7.94 13.62
CA SER A 167 -7.22 -8.42 14.63
C SER A 167 -5.91 -8.91 13.99
N SER A 168 -4.90 -9.19 14.82
CA SER A 168 -3.67 -9.87 14.40
C SER A 168 -3.93 -11.28 13.88
N ASP A 169 -4.84 -12.02 14.51
CA ASP A 169 -5.18 -13.38 14.08
C ASP A 169 -5.89 -13.37 12.73
N HIS A 170 -6.82 -12.43 12.52
CA HIS A 170 -7.45 -12.25 11.21
C HIS A 170 -6.43 -11.84 10.14
N LEU A 171 -5.36 -11.09 10.48
CA LEU A 171 -4.28 -10.82 9.52
C LEU A 171 -3.60 -12.11 9.06
N GLN A 172 -3.35 -13.08 9.96
CA GLN A 172 -2.77 -14.38 9.60
C GLN A 172 -3.71 -15.18 8.69
N GLU A 173 -5.03 -15.15 8.97
CA GLU A 173 -6.04 -15.75 8.09
C GLU A 173 -6.04 -15.12 6.70
N VAL A 174 -5.96 -13.78 6.62
CA VAL A 174 -5.85 -13.04 5.35
C VAL A 174 -4.59 -13.44 4.59
N GLN A 175 -3.45 -13.57 5.25
CA GLN A 175 -2.20 -14.00 4.63
C GLN A 175 -2.26 -15.44 4.11
N SER A 176 -2.88 -16.36 4.85
CA SER A 176 -3.09 -17.73 4.40
C SER A 176 -4.01 -17.78 3.18
N ALA A 177 -5.18 -17.14 3.27
CA ALA A 177 -6.14 -17.08 2.17
C ALA A 177 -5.56 -16.37 0.93
N ALA A 178 -4.69 -15.38 1.10
CA ALA A 178 -4.00 -14.71 0.00
C ALA A 178 -3.09 -15.67 -0.78
N LYS A 179 -2.34 -16.54 -0.08
CA LYS A 179 -1.53 -17.60 -0.74
C LYS A 179 -2.40 -18.54 -1.56
N ASP A 180 -3.54 -18.96 -1.00
CA ASP A 180 -4.45 -19.89 -1.68
C ASP A 180 -5.07 -19.24 -2.94
N VAL A 181 -5.52 -17.96 -2.81
CA VAL A 181 -6.06 -17.18 -3.93
C VAL A 181 -5.03 -17.02 -5.06
N VAL A 182 -3.80 -16.65 -4.71
CA VAL A 182 -2.73 -16.48 -5.71
C VAL A 182 -2.36 -17.83 -6.35
N SER A 183 -2.16 -18.89 -5.55
CA SER A 183 -1.82 -20.21 -6.06
C SER A 183 -2.89 -20.76 -7.02
N ALA A 184 -4.16 -20.60 -6.67
CA ALA A 184 -5.27 -21.02 -7.52
C ALA A 184 -5.36 -20.20 -8.83
N ALA A 185 -4.98 -18.95 -8.82
CA ALA A 185 -4.98 -18.08 -10.00
C ALA A 185 -3.76 -18.31 -10.91
N LEU A 186 -2.68 -18.91 -10.39
CA LEU A 186 -1.47 -19.25 -11.16
C LEU A 186 -1.47 -20.67 -11.74
N ALA A 187 -2.32 -21.54 -11.22
CA ALA A 187 -2.50 -22.89 -11.74
C ALA A 187 -3.10 -22.88 -13.16
#